data_911c755cdd6e4015c70d314f96b417b3
#
_entry.id   911c755cdd6e4015c70d314f96b417b3
#
_cell.length_a   1.000
_cell.length_b   1.000
_cell.length_c   1.000
_cell.angle_alpha   90.00
_cell.angle_beta   90.00
_cell.angle_gamma   90.00
#
_symmetry.space_group_name_H-M   'P 1'
#
loop_
_entity.id
_entity.type
_entity.pdbx_description
1 polymer ?
#
loop_
_entity_poly.entity_id
_entity_poly.type
_entity_poly.pdbx_seq_one_letter_code
_entity_poly.pdbx_strand_id
1 'polypeptide(L)'
;MKYRIITLILCLATVLGVKAQELRKSVQQMQQVLTAIQYLYVDTANVEKLSEAAIRAMLKELDPHSTYADADEVKAMSENLGGNFQGIGIRYSIETDTVYVINTVVGGPSEKVGIIAGDRVITVNDTVIAGKKLTTTDIQRYLRGPKGTEVKLGVMRDREKKLITFNIIRDDIPVYSVDAAYMATPTIGYIKVSRFAATTPEEIADALDKLTAQGLKDLIIDLQDNGGGYLQSAVEMANFFIPADKMIVYTKGRNEGSREYRTSECKKFPGKLIVLIDEESASASEIFAGAIQDLDRGIIVGRRSFGKGLVQRPLELAGGGMVKLTVAHYYTPSGRCIQKPYTKGDNEAYRKELLDRYMHGEYLSADSIHFADSLKYHTDNGRTVYGGGGIMPDVFVPLDTTKLSPNHRILIARGVVNKFILEYFRDNQKRLRNKYKTFEAYDKNFEITDMIIDQLCDLARKDSIELDSTDVLTNNDLLKMQVKANIAADLFETGAFSQIMNRNNKIYAAGMDIISNEKKYKSFLQKK
;
A
#
# COMPACT_ATOMS: atom_id res chain seq x y z
N MET A 1 11.05 57.62 -3.22
CA MET A 1 11.26 56.15 -2.89
C MET A 1 10.93 55.86 -1.42
N LYS A 2 11.43 56.55 -0.43
CA LYS A 2 11.18 56.25 0.99
C LYS A 2 9.69 56.21 1.38
N TYR A 3 8.87 57.13 0.94
CA TYR A 3 7.42 57.14 1.26
C TYR A 3 6.64 55.94 0.67
N ARG A 4 7.00 55.47 -0.52
CA ARG A 4 6.39 54.27 -1.11
C ARG A 4 6.71 52.98 -0.34
N ILE A 5 7.91 52.88 0.23
CA ILE A 5 8.33 51.74 1.06
C ILE A 5 7.60 51.75 2.39
N ILE A 6 7.45 52.93 3.04
CA ILE A 6 6.71 53.10 4.30
C ILE A 6 5.24 52.75 4.11
N THR A 7 4.61 53.19 3.02
CA THR A 7 3.20 52.87 2.71
C THR A 7 3.04 51.34 2.45
N LEU A 8 3.99 50.71 1.79
CA LEU A 8 3.96 49.24 1.52
C LEU A 8 4.10 48.46 2.84
N ILE A 9 4.97 48.86 3.73
CA ILE A 9 5.15 48.22 5.06
C ILE A 9 3.92 48.43 5.95
N LEU A 10 3.30 49.62 5.92
CA LEU A 10 2.06 49.89 6.66
C LEU A 10 0.90 49.07 6.13
N CYS A 11 0.75 48.92 4.80
CA CYS A 11 -0.26 48.08 4.18
C CYS A 11 -0.02 46.59 4.51
N LEU A 12 1.23 46.12 4.53
CA LEU A 12 1.55 44.73 4.91
C LEU A 12 1.24 44.47 6.39
N ALA A 13 1.55 45.41 7.29
CA ALA A 13 1.26 45.32 8.73
C ALA A 13 -0.26 45.34 9.01
N THR A 14 -1.03 46.13 8.27
CA THR A 14 -2.50 46.15 8.40
C THR A 14 -3.13 44.86 7.88
N VAL A 15 -2.69 44.30 6.78
CA VAL A 15 -3.17 43.01 6.24
C VAL A 15 -2.87 41.88 7.21
N LEU A 16 -1.67 41.82 7.80
CA LEU A 16 -1.31 40.83 8.80
C LEU A 16 -2.14 41.00 10.09
N GLY A 17 -2.38 42.23 10.51
CA GLY A 17 -3.22 42.55 11.68
C GLY A 17 -4.67 42.10 11.49
N VAL A 18 -5.27 42.36 10.33
CA VAL A 18 -6.66 41.96 10.02
C VAL A 18 -6.80 40.43 10.01
N LYS A 19 -5.89 39.70 9.37
CA LYS A 19 -5.92 38.23 9.36
C LYS A 19 -5.74 37.62 10.75
N ALA A 20 -4.88 38.18 11.58
CA ALA A 20 -4.71 37.73 12.95
C ALA A 20 -5.99 37.99 13.81
N GLN A 21 -6.69 39.09 13.56
CA GLN A 21 -7.96 39.42 14.24
C GLN A 21 -9.09 38.48 13.80
N GLU A 22 -9.19 38.17 12.50
CA GLU A 22 -10.17 37.19 11.98
C GLU A 22 -9.95 35.78 12.57
N LEU A 23 -8.72 35.33 12.64
CA LEU A 23 -8.38 34.04 13.26
C LEU A 23 -8.78 34.02 14.75
N ARG A 24 -8.44 35.07 15.51
CA ARG A 24 -8.81 35.19 16.94
C ARG A 24 -10.32 35.11 17.14
N LYS A 25 -11.09 35.85 16.32
CA LYS A 25 -12.56 35.81 16.35
C LYS A 25 -13.11 34.43 16.11
N SER A 26 -12.62 33.72 15.09
CA SER A 26 -13.05 32.35 14.74
C SER A 26 -12.73 31.35 15.85
N VAL A 27 -11.52 31.42 16.43
CA VAL A 27 -11.15 30.56 17.57
C VAL A 27 -12.06 30.81 18.77
N GLN A 28 -12.34 32.10 19.09
CA GLN A 28 -13.23 32.46 20.19
C GLN A 28 -14.66 31.96 19.97
N GLN A 29 -15.19 32.05 18.76
CA GLN A 29 -16.51 31.52 18.42
C GLN A 29 -16.57 29.98 18.62
N MET A 30 -15.58 29.22 18.16
CA MET A 30 -15.53 27.80 18.39
C MET A 30 -15.45 27.42 19.86
N GLN A 31 -14.64 28.15 20.65
CA GLN A 31 -14.55 27.95 22.09
C GLN A 31 -15.90 28.22 22.78
N GLN A 32 -16.60 29.31 22.42
CA GLN A 32 -17.92 29.65 22.97
C GLN A 32 -18.94 28.58 22.69
N VAL A 33 -18.98 28.02 21.46
CA VAL A 33 -19.89 26.95 21.09
C VAL A 33 -19.62 25.68 21.89
N LEU A 34 -18.35 25.25 21.99
CA LEU A 34 -17.98 24.07 22.77
C LEU A 34 -18.31 24.21 24.24
N THR A 35 -18.07 25.41 24.79
CA THR A 35 -18.42 25.75 26.20
C THR A 35 -19.93 25.70 26.40
N ALA A 36 -20.70 26.30 25.50
CA ALA A 36 -22.16 26.31 25.59
C ALA A 36 -22.72 24.88 25.52
N ILE A 37 -22.20 24.02 24.62
CA ILE A 37 -22.60 22.63 24.55
C ILE A 37 -22.28 21.91 25.86
N GLN A 38 -21.09 22.08 26.41
CA GLN A 38 -20.67 21.40 27.63
C GLN A 38 -21.56 21.73 28.83
N TYR A 39 -22.03 23.00 28.95
CA TYR A 39 -22.72 23.48 30.17
C TYR A 39 -24.21 23.72 30.00
N LEU A 40 -24.72 23.88 28.78
CA LEU A 40 -26.10 24.29 28.52
C LEU A 40 -26.89 23.28 27.69
N TYR A 41 -26.24 22.30 27.06
CA TYR A 41 -26.95 21.30 26.26
C TYR A 41 -27.83 20.43 27.16
N VAL A 42 -29.02 20.09 26.70
CA VAL A 42 -30.05 19.35 27.48
C VAL A 42 -29.60 17.97 27.93
N ASP A 43 -28.76 17.30 27.11
CA ASP A 43 -28.23 15.98 27.42
C ASP A 43 -26.71 16.01 27.61
N THR A 44 -26.14 14.88 28.05
CA THR A 44 -24.67 14.75 28.11
C THR A 44 -24.08 14.71 26.70
N ALA A 45 -23.10 15.58 26.43
CA ALA A 45 -22.38 15.64 25.16
C ALA A 45 -20.91 15.22 25.34
N ASN A 46 -20.40 14.37 24.43
CA ASN A 46 -18.99 14.08 24.36
C ASN A 46 -18.30 15.16 23.51
N VAL A 47 -17.72 16.16 24.20
CA VAL A 47 -17.06 17.31 23.56
C VAL A 47 -15.85 16.91 22.73
N GLU A 48 -15.14 15.84 23.10
CA GLU A 48 -14.01 15.30 22.34
C GLU A 48 -14.46 14.82 20.96
N LYS A 49 -15.49 13.96 20.90
CA LYS A 49 -16.07 13.48 19.62
C LYS A 49 -16.62 14.61 18.77
N LEU A 50 -17.22 15.63 19.39
CA LEU A 50 -17.70 16.82 18.67
C LEU A 50 -16.55 17.63 18.09
N SER A 51 -15.45 17.78 18.83
CA SER A 51 -14.24 18.45 18.35
C SER A 51 -13.61 17.71 17.17
N GLU A 52 -13.52 16.39 17.23
CA GLU A 52 -13.06 15.57 16.11
C GLU A 52 -13.93 15.74 14.88
N ALA A 53 -15.26 15.69 15.04
CA ALA A 53 -16.20 15.89 13.94
C ALA A 53 -16.04 17.28 13.30
N ALA A 54 -15.84 18.33 14.11
CA ALA A 54 -15.58 19.67 13.63
C ALA A 54 -14.24 19.77 12.86
N ILE A 55 -13.17 19.14 13.36
CA ILE A 55 -11.87 19.09 12.68
C ILE A 55 -12.02 18.38 11.33
N ARG A 56 -12.64 17.20 11.29
CA ARG A 56 -12.89 16.46 10.04
C ARG A 56 -13.70 17.30 9.05
N ALA A 57 -14.72 18.04 9.50
CA ALA A 57 -15.51 18.94 8.65
C ALA A 57 -14.66 20.09 8.08
N MET A 58 -13.85 20.75 8.88
CA MET A 58 -12.95 21.82 8.41
C MET A 58 -11.97 21.33 7.36
N LEU A 59 -11.35 20.17 7.58
CA LEU A 59 -10.37 19.61 6.64
C LEU A 59 -11.00 19.22 5.31
N LYS A 60 -12.24 18.72 5.34
CA LYS A 60 -13.01 18.39 4.14
C LYS A 60 -13.18 19.58 3.19
N GLU A 61 -13.30 20.80 3.71
CA GLU A 61 -13.45 22.02 2.92
C GLU A 61 -12.16 22.49 2.24
N LEU A 62 -10.99 21.88 2.57
CA LEU A 62 -9.70 22.29 2.02
C LEU A 62 -9.32 21.51 0.76
N ASP A 63 -9.16 20.21 0.88
CA ASP A 63 -8.75 19.30 -0.18
C ASP A 63 -9.07 17.84 0.20
N PRO A 64 -9.05 16.89 -0.75
CA PRO A 64 -9.40 15.48 -0.48
C PRO A 64 -8.41 14.72 0.38
N HIS A 65 -7.22 15.26 0.63
CA HIS A 65 -6.10 14.57 1.28
C HIS A 65 -5.75 15.12 2.66
N SER A 66 -6.22 16.32 3.00
CA SER A 66 -6.15 16.83 4.36
C SER A 66 -7.11 16.05 5.25
N THR A 67 -6.57 15.30 6.22
CA THR A 67 -7.35 14.36 7.02
C THR A 67 -6.96 14.41 8.49
N TYR A 68 -7.89 14.05 9.36
CA TYR A 68 -7.66 13.79 10.78
C TYR A 68 -7.59 12.28 11.02
N ALA A 69 -6.66 11.89 11.88
CA ALA A 69 -6.54 10.54 12.44
C ALA A 69 -6.59 10.61 13.96
N ASP A 70 -7.35 9.74 14.60
CA ASP A 70 -7.32 9.58 16.05
C ASP A 70 -6.05 8.87 16.53
N ALA A 71 -5.88 8.71 17.84
CA ALA A 71 -4.66 8.13 18.42
C ALA A 71 -4.43 6.66 17.97
N ASP A 72 -5.49 5.86 17.84
CA ASP A 72 -5.39 4.47 17.40
C ASP A 72 -5.04 4.41 15.90
N GLU A 73 -5.66 5.25 15.07
CA GLU A 73 -5.35 5.40 13.64
C GLU A 73 -3.90 5.89 13.42
N VAL A 74 -3.42 6.84 14.23
CA VAL A 74 -2.03 7.35 14.20
C VAL A 74 -1.04 6.24 14.50
N LYS A 75 -1.30 5.45 15.54
CA LYS A 75 -0.47 4.32 15.93
C LYS A 75 -0.39 3.28 14.80
N ALA A 76 -1.54 2.86 14.25
CA ALA A 76 -1.59 1.88 13.17
C ALA A 76 -0.84 2.37 11.91
N MET A 77 -0.98 3.67 11.58
CA MET A 77 -0.27 4.28 10.46
C MET A 77 1.25 4.34 10.71
N SER A 78 1.66 4.73 11.92
CA SER A 78 3.08 4.79 12.29
C SER A 78 3.75 3.42 12.26
N GLU A 79 3.08 2.39 12.75
CA GLU A 79 3.56 1.01 12.68
C GLU A 79 3.71 0.54 11.24
N ASN A 80 2.72 0.80 10.39
CA ASN A 80 2.71 0.36 9.00
C ASN A 80 3.77 1.07 8.15
N LEU A 81 3.95 2.38 8.32
CA LEU A 81 4.95 3.17 7.58
C LEU A 81 6.34 3.12 8.25
N GLY A 82 6.41 2.85 9.54
CA GLY A 82 7.66 2.63 10.25
C GLY A 82 8.37 1.32 9.89
N GLY A 83 7.64 0.38 9.26
CA GLY A 83 8.18 -0.92 8.86
C GLY A 83 8.28 -1.94 9.99
N ASN A 84 7.69 -1.67 11.16
CA ASN A 84 7.59 -2.62 12.26
C ASN A 84 6.43 -2.30 13.20
N PHE A 85 5.99 -3.28 13.97
CA PHE A 85 5.12 -3.09 15.14
C PHE A 85 5.62 -3.92 16.31
N GLN A 86 5.18 -3.56 17.52
CA GLN A 86 5.60 -4.26 18.73
C GLN A 86 4.58 -5.32 19.14
N GLY A 87 5.03 -6.57 19.29
CA GLY A 87 4.15 -7.69 19.59
C GLY A 87 4.85 -9.03 19.67
N ILE A 88 4.08 -10.10 19.45
CA ILE A 88 4.57 -11.48 19.60
C ILE A 88 5.01 -12.14 18.28
N GLY A 89 4.70 -11.56 17.12
CA GLY A 89 5.13 -12.08 15.81
C GLY A 89 4.41 -13.36 15.39
N ILE A 90 3.06 -13.33 15.33
CA ILE A 90 2.23 -14.38 14.72
C ILE A 90 1.33 -13.79 13.63
N ARG A 91 1.06 -14.58 12.60
CA ARG A 91 -0.06 -14.39 11.68
C ARG A 91 -1.17 -15.36 12.11
N TYR A 92 -2.37 -14.86 12.28
CA TYR A 92 -3.48 -15.65 12.81
C TYR A 92 -4.79 -15.40 12.06
N SER A 93 -5.73 -16.34 12.18
CA SER A 93 -7.14 -16.18 11.87
C SER A 93 -7.99 -16.31 13.13
N ILE A 94 -9.21 -15.80 13.10
CA ILE A 94 -10.23 -16.04 14.14
C ILE A 94 -11.28 -16.97 13.53
N GLU A 95 -11.37 -18.17 14.06
CA GLU A 95 -12.31 -19.19 13.60
C GLU A 95 -13.09 -19.74 14.78
N THR A 96 -14.42 -19.80 14.65
CA THR A 96 -15.30 -20.27 15.72
C THR A 96 -14.93 -19.65 17.07
N ASP A 97 -14.78 -18.30 17.09
CA ASP A 97 -14.39 -17.52 18.27
C ASP A 97 -13.05 -17.90 18.91
N THR A 98 -12.13 -18.47 18.15
CA THR A 98 -10.80 -18.89 18.63
C THR A 98 -9.71 -18.36 17.68
N VAL A 99 -8.60 -17.93 18.26
CA VAL A 99 -7.41 -17.48 17.50
C VAL A 99 -6.58 -18.69 17.09
N TYR A 100 -6.44 -18.91 15.78
CA TYR A 100 -5.60 -19.95 15.17
C TYR A 100 -4.32 -19.33 14.61
N VAL A 101 -3.16 -19.84 15.02
CA VAL A 101 -1.87 -19.44 14.47
C VAL A 101 -1.71 -20.05 13.08
N ILE A 102 -1.62 -19.18 12.05
CA ILE A 102 -1.34 -19.59 10.67
C ILE A 102 0.17 -19.80 10.50
N ASN A 103 0.97 -18.81 10.88
CA ASN A 103 2.43 -18.85 10.86
C ASN A 103 3.01 -17.97 11.96
N THR A 104 4.24 -18.26 12.37
CA THR A 104 5.09 -17.35 13.15
C THR A 104 5.94 -16.51 12.20
N VAL A 105 6.32 -15.31 12.65
CA VAL A 105 7.34 -14.51 11.95
C VAL A 105 8.70 -15.14 12.19
N VAL A 106 9.46 -15.37 11.11
CA VAL A 106 10.79 -16.01 11.17
C VAL A 106 11.74 -15.19 12.06
N GLY A 107 12.39 -15.85 13.01
CA GLY A 107 13.25 -15.20 14.01
C GLY A 107 12.48 -14.40 15.06
N GLY A 108 11.15 -14.37 15.00
CA GLY A 108 10.30 -13.62 15.92
C GLY A 108 10.13 -14.25 17.30
N PRO A 109 9.54 -13.49 18.26
CA PRO A 109 9.38 -13.96 19.64
C PRO A 109 8.62 -15.27 19.79
N SER A 110 7.52 -15.43 19.06
CA SER A 110 6.68 -16.64 19.14
C SER A 110 7.37 -17.88 18.58
N GLU A 111 8.15 -17.74 17.50
CA GLU A 111 8.94 -18.85 16.96
C GLU A 111 10.00 -19.32 17.96
N LYS A 112 10.72 -18.37 18.58
CA LYS A 112 11.78 -18.66 19.57
C LYS A 112 11.29 -19.47 20.76
N VAL A 113 10.04 -19.29 21.19
CA VAL A 113 9.47 -20.06 22.30
C VAL A 113 8.77 -21.35 21.85
N GLY A 114 8.69 -21.62 20.54
CA GLY A 114 8.16 -22.87 19.99
C GLY A 114 6.66 -22.86 19.71
N ILE A 115 6.04 -21.72 19.51
CA ILE A 115 4.70 -21.62 18.89
C ILE A 115 4.81 -22.04 17.43
N ILE A 116 3.85 -22.81 16.97
CA ILE A 116 3.81 -23.35 15.61
C ILE A 116 2.45 -23.09 14.93
N ALA A 117 2.44 -23.19 13.62
CA ALA A 117 1.21 -23.16 12.85
C ALA A 117 0.22 -24.25 13.27
N GLY A 118 -1.06 -23.91 13.41
CA GLY A 118 -2.12 -24.78 13.94
C GLY A 118 -2.39 -24.65 15.43
N ASP A 119 -1.54 -23.97 16.18
CA ASP A 119 -1.78 -23.67 17.59
C ASP A 119 -3.02 -22.79 17.77
N ARG A 120 -3.82 -23.10 18.78
CA ARG A 120 -5.03 -22.34 19.16
C ARG A 120 -4.76 -21.58 20.44
N VAL A 121 -4.83 -20.25 20.41
CA VAL A 121 -4.66 -19.43 21.61
C VAL A 121 -5.97 -19.38 22.38
N ILE A 122 -5.98 -19.93 23.59
CA ILE A 122 -7.15 -20.03 24.45
C ILE A 122 -7.13 -18.94 25.52
N THR A 123 -5.96 -18.67 26.11
CA THR A 123 -5.81 -17.64 27.15
C THR A 123 -4.65 -16.70 26.84
N VAL A 124 -4.79 -15.43 27.27
CA VAL A 124 -3.72 -14.44 27.30
C VAL A 124 -3.68 -13.85 28.71
N ASN A 125 -2.51 -13.91 29.38
CA ASN A 125 -2.32 -13.49 30.77
C ASN A 125 -3.42 -14.08 31.70
N ASP A 126 -3.63 -15.39 31.59
CA ASP A 126 -4.65 -16.16 32.31
C ASP A 126 -6.12 -15.77 32.01
N THR A 127 -6.35 -14.78 31.15
CA THR A 127 -7.69 -14.39 30.69
C THR A 127 -8.10 -15.27 29.51
N VAL A 128 -9.26 -15.94 29.60
CA VAL A 128 -9.82 -16.71 28.48
C VAL A 128 -10.30 -15.76 27.39
N ILE A 129 -9.75 -15.89 26.18
CA ILE A 129 -10.13 -15.10 25.00
C ILE A 129 -10.94 -15.93 23.98
N ALA A 130 -10.83 -17.26 24.01
CA ALA A 130 -11.60 -18.13 23.14
C ALA A 130 -13.09 -18.14 23.53
N GLY A 131 -14.01 -18.15 22.55
CA GLY A 131 -15.46 -18.16 22.79
C GLY A 131 -16.05 -16.82 23.28
N LYS A 132 -15.31 -15.71 23.16
CA LYS A 132 -15.71 -14.38 23.68
C LYS A 132 -16.20 -13.41 22.60
N LYS A 133 -16.31 -13.85 21.34
CA LYS A 133 -16.71 -13.02 20.16
C LYS A 133 -15.85 -11.77 20.01
N LEU A 134 -14.55 -11.89 20.30
CA LEU A 134 -13.60 -10.79 20.19
C LEU A 134 -13.32 -10.46 18.72
N THR A 135 -13.20 -9.16 18.44
CA THR A 135 -12.78 -8.67 17.12
C THR A 135 -11.28 -8.83 16.94
N THR A 136 -10.81 -8.70 15.69
CA THR A 136 -9.36 -8.65 15.39
C THR A 136 -8.65 -7.55 16.19
N THR A 137 -9.29 -6.38 16.34
CA THR A 137 -8.75 -5.26 17.14
C THR A 137 -8.61 -5.64 18.60
N ASP A 138 -9.59 -6.34 19.18
CA ASP A 138 -9.50 -6.78 20.59
C ASP A 138 -8.36 -7.78 20.77
N ILE A 139 -8.23 -8.75 19.87
CA ILE A 139 -7.12 -9.73 19.91
C ILE A 139 -5.77 -9.03 19.78
N GLN A 140 -5.65 -8.04 18.89
CA GLN A 140 -4.43 -7.25 18.76
C GLN A 140 -4.06 -6.53 20.07
N ARG A 141 -5.01 -5.97 20.80
CA ARG A 141 -4.77 -5.34 22.11
C ARG A 141 -4.20 -6.29 23.14
N TYR A 142 -4.59 -7.57 23.11
CA TYR A 142 -4.02 -8.59 23.99
C TYR A 142 -2.60 -9.00 23.61
N LEU A 143 -2.35 -9.16 22.31
CA LEU A 143 -1.10 -9.73 21.79
C LEU A 143 0.01 -8.69 21.60
N ARG A 144 -0.35 -7.45 21.24
CA ARG A 144 0.59 -6.33 21.08
C ARG A 144 0.93 -5.70 22.43
N GLY A 145 2.03 -4.96 22.47
CA GLY A 145 2.46 -4.20 23.64
C GLY A 145 3.93 -3.80 23.51
N PRO A 146 4.44 -2.94 24.42
CA PRO A 146 5.80 -2.43 24.34
C PRO A 146 6.85 -3.54 24.28
N LYS A 147 7.89 -3.34 23.48
CA LYS A 147 9.06 -4.21 23.40
C LYS A 147 9.65 -4.47 24.79
N GLY A 148 10.05 -5.69 25.05
CA GLY A 148 10.61 -6.13 26.33
C GLY A 148 9.56 -6.51 27.38
N THR A 149 8.26 -6.24 27.15
CA THR A 149 7.20 -6.71 28.06
C THR A 149 6.86 -8.17 27.83
N GLU A 150 6.53 -8.88 28.88
CA GLU A 150 6.12 -10.28 28.81
C GLU A 150 4.62 -10.42 28.55
N VAL A 151 4.24 -11.46 27.80
CA VAL A 151 2.87 -11.95 27.68
C VAL A 151 2.84 -13.46 27.78
N LYS A 152 1.92 -13.97 28.59
CA LYS A 152 1.72 -15.41 28.80
C LYS A 152 0.58 -15.90 27.92
N LEU A 153 0.82 -16.87 27.04
CA LEU A 153 -0.20 -17.52 26.24
C LEU A 153 -0.47 -18.94 26.74
N GLY A 154 -1.75 -19.27 26.90
CA GLY A 154 -2.22 -20.63 27.01
C GLY A 154 -2.71 -21.14 25.66
N VAL A 155 -2.02 -22.12 25.13
CA VAL A 155 -2.21 -22.62 23.77
C VAL A 155 -2.68 -24.07 23.79
N MET A 156 -3.65 -24.41 22.95
CA MET A 156 -4.07 -25.79 22.69
C MET A 156 -3.49 -26.24 21.34
N ARG A 157 -2.73 -27.32 21.37
CA ARG A 157 -2.05 -27.89 20.20
C ARG A 157 -2.64 -29.24 19.84
N ASP A 158 -3.02 -29.43 18.57
CA ASP A 158 -3.65 -30.66 18.07
C ASP A 158 -4.82 -31.15 18.96
N ARG A 159 -4.76 -32.42 19.40
CA ARG A 159 -5.75 -33.06 20.29
C ARG A 159 -5.34 -33.10 21.75
N GLU A 160 -4.33 -32.31 22.14
CA GLU A 160 -3.91 -32.28 23.53
C GLU A 160 -5.03 -31.74 24.43
N LYS A 161 -5.25 -32.40 25.57
CA LYS A 161 -6.28 -32.03 26.55
C LYS A 161 -5.81 -30.93 27.52
N LYS A 162 -4.51 -30.61 27.54
CA LYS A 162 -3.92 -29.61 28.44
C LYS A 162 -3.38 -28.44 27.65
N LEU A 163 -3.55 -27.24 28.19
CA LEU A 163 -2.95 -26.02 27.64
C LEU A 163 -1.43 -26.09 27.82
N ILE A 164 -0.71 -25.79 26.76
CA ILE A 164 0.72 -25.52 26.78
C ILE A 164 0.90 -24.04 27.09
N THR A 165 1.71 -23.70 28.05
CA THR A 165 1.99 -22.31 28.42
C THR A 165 3.26 -21.83 27.75
N PHE A 166 3.18 -20.65 27.08
CA PHE A 166 4.33 -19.96 26.51
C PHE A 166 4.45 -18.57 27.11
N ASN A 167 5.61 -18.25 27.66
CA ASN A 167 5.96 -16.90 28.09
C ASN A 167 6.76 -16.25 26.96
N ILE A 168 6.23 -15.15 26.41
CA ILE A 168 6.76 -14.48 25.23
C ILE A 168 7.17 -13.06 25.60
N ILE A 169 8.42 -12.71 25.35
CA ILE A 169 8.88 -11.33 25.46
C ILE A 169 8.57 -10.65 24.12
N ARG A 170 7.73 -9.60 24.14
CA ARG A 170 7.39 -8.82 22.94
C ARG A 170 8.62 -8.15 22.36
N ASP A 171 8.68 -8.09 21.05
CA ASP A 171 9.78 -7.47 20.31
C ASP A 171 9.25 -6.70 19.09
N ASP A 172 10.15 -6.01 18.38
CA ASP A 172 9.83 -5.40 17.10
C ASP A 172 9.60 -6.49 16.05
N ILE A 173 8.44 -6.46 15.43
CA ILE A 173 8.01 -7.41 14.39
C ILE A 173 8.09 -6.69 13.03
N PRO A 174 8.93 -7.13 12.11
CA PRO A 174 9.08 -6.46 10.81
C PRO A 174 7.80 -6.54 9.99
N VAL A 175 7.50 -5.44 9.29
CA VAL A 175 6.44 -5.33 8.29
C VAL A 175 7.11 -4.91 6.99
N TYR A 176 7.48 -5.89 6.19
CA TYR A 176 8.20 -5.64 4.95
C TYR A 176 7.35 -4.86 3.95
N SER A 177 8.01 -4.01 3.19
CA SER A 177 7.47 -3.23 2.08
C SER A 177 7.82 -3.84 0.71
N VAL A 178 8.87 -4.68 0.68
CA VAL A 178 9.23 -5.51 -0.47
C VAL A 178 8.58 -6.88 -0.30
N ASP A 179 7.46 -7.09 -0.99
CA ASP A 179 6.66 -8.32 -0.89
C ASP A 179 7.29 -9.50 -1.65
N ALA A 180 8.08 -9.20 -2.69
CA ALA A 180 8.75 -10.22 -3.50
C ALA A 180 10.06 -9.68 -4.08
N ALA A 181 11.09 -10.53 -4.10
CA ALA A 181 12.33 -10.32 -4.83
C ALA A 181 12.84 -11.66 -5.34
N TYR A 182 12.86 -11.87 -6.67
CA TYR A 182 13.30 -13.14 -7.29
C TYR A 182 13.83 -12.94 -8.71
N MET A 183 14.60 -13.91 -9.19
CA MET A 183 15.04 -13.95 -10.59
C MET A 183 13.92 -14.52 -11.47
N ALA A 184 13.34 -13.65 -12.32
CA ALA A 184 12.30 -14.05 -13.29
C ALA A 184 12.89 -14.87 -14.46
N THR A 185 14.14 -14.58 -14.81
CA THR A 185 14.97 -15.36 -15.75
C THR A 185 16.40 -15.40 -15.19
N PRO A 186 17.35 -16.15 -15.76
CA PRO A 186 18.73 -16.14 -15.28
C PRO A 186 19.42 -14.76 -15.23
N THR A 187 18.85 -13.74 -15.87
CA THR A 187 19.44 -12.38 -15.94
C THR A 187 18.47 -11.25 -15.63
N ILE A 188 17.18 -11.50 -15.52
CA ILE A 188 16.16 -10.48 -15.23
C ILE A 188 15.60 -10.74 -13.84
N GLY A 189 15.72 -9.75 -12.95
CA GLY A 189 15.11 -9.76 -11.63
C GLY A 189 13.76 -9.07 -11.61
N TYR A 190 12.97 -9.41 -10.60
CA TYR A 190 11.69 -8.78 -10.28
C TYR A 190 11.65 -8.42 -8.80
N ILE A 191 11.21 -7.20 -8.49
CA ILE A 191 10.98 -6.72 -7.12
C ILE A 191 9.59 -6.09 -7.06
N LYS A 192 8.72 -6.59 -6.14
CA LYS A 192 7.42 -6.00 -5.82
C LYS A 192 7.55 -5.13 -4.59
N VAL A 193 7.17 -3.86 -4.71
CA VAL A 193 7.11 -2.91 -3.59
C VAL A 193 5.65 -2.55 -3.34
N SER A 194 5.11 -2.90 -2.18
CA SER A 194 3.69 -2.68 -1.83
C SER A 194 3.42 -1.32 -1.18
N ARG A 195 4.45 -0.69 -0.61
CA ARG A 195 4.39 0.65 -0.01
C ARG A 195 5.78 1.26 0.12
N PHE A 196 5.83 2.56 0.40
CA PHE A 196 7.08 3.25 0.73
C PHE A 196 7.18 3.48 2.24
N ALA A 197 7.65 2.46 2.97
CA ALA A 197 7.94 2.50 4.40
C ALA A 197 9.33 3.11 4.67
N ALA A 198 9.65 3.42 5.92
CA ALA A 198 10.98 3.89 6.32
C ALA A 198 12.08 2.86 6.01
N THR A 199 11.75 1.57 6.04
CA THR A 199 12.66 0.45 5.77
C THR A 199 12.81 0.10 4.28
N THR A 200 11.97 0.67 3.39
CA THR A 200 11.97 0.34 1.96
C THR A 200 13.34 0.51 1.28
N PRO A 201 14.12 1.57 1.52
CA PRO A 201 15.44 1.71 0.88
C PRO A 201 16.41 0.60 1.26
N GLU A 202 16.43 0.19 2.53
CA GLU A 202 17.26 -0.92 3.02
C GLU A 202 16.80 -2.25 2.41
N GLU A 203 15.49 -2.53 2.40
CA GLU A 203 14.92 -3.73 1.80
C GLU A 203 15.22 -3.84 0.29
N ILE A 204 15.20 -2.71 -0.44
CA ILE A 204 15.59 -2.66 -1.86
C ILE A 204 17.08 -2.91 -2.03
N ALA A 205 17.94 -2.35 -1.18
CA ALA A 205 19.39 -2.61 -1.22
C ALA A 205 19.69 -4.10 -1.04
N ASP A 206 19.10 -4.72 -0.02
CA ASP A 206 19.21 -6.16 0.27
C ASP A 206 18.72 -7.01 -0.89
N ALA A 207 17.56 -6.65 -1.49
CA ALA A 207 17.02 -7.34 -2.64
C ALA A 207 17.95 -7.25 -3.87
N LEU A 208 18.48 -6.05 -4.15
CA LEU A 208 19.45 -5.85 -5.24
C LEU A 208 20.74 -6.66 -5.04
N ASP A 209 21.28 -6.70 -3.83
CA ASP A 209 22.48 -7.47 -3.53
C ASP A 209 22.23 -8.98 -3.68
N LYS A 210 21.11 -9.50 -3.16
CA LYS A 210 20.71 -10.91 -3.33
C LYS A 210 20.54 -11.29 -4.79
N LEU A 211 19.85 -10.47 -5.58
CA LEU A 211 19.62 -10.74 -7.01
C LEU A 211 20.92 -10.59 -7.81
N THR A 212 21.78 -9.64 -7.46
CA THR A 212 23.10 -9.46 -8.10
C THR A 212 23.97 -10.70 -7.90
N ALA A 213 23.97 -11.29 -6.71
CA ALA A 213 24.66 -12.55 -6.43
C ALA A 213 24.13 -13.74 -7.28
N GLN A 214 22.88 -13.66 -7.77
CA GLN A 214 22.25 -14.64 -8.64
C GLN A 214 22.41 -14.35 -10.14
N GLY A 215 23.10 -13.25 -10.52
CA GLY A 215 23.36 -12.92 -11.92
C GLY A 215 22.46 -11.85 -12.52
N LEU A 216 21.85 -10.98 -11.69
CA LEU A 216 20.99 -9.88 -12.13
C LEU A 216 21.73 -8.97 -13.14
N LYS A 217 21.12 -8.74 -14.28
CA LYS A 217 21.53 -7.75 -15.28
C LYS A 217 20.50 -6.67 -15.51
N ASP A 218 19.22 -7.05 -15.57
CA ASP A 218 18.09 -6.17 -15.84
C ASP A 218 16.99 -6.36 -14.77
N LEU A 219 16.19 -5.33 -14.50
CA LEU A 219 15.26 -5.32 -13.37
C LEU A 219 13.87 -4.83 -13.75
N ILE A 220 12.86 -5.51 -13.23
CA ILE A 220 11.48 -5.04 -13.18
C ILE A 220 11.13 -4.68 -11.74
N ILE A 221 10.72 -3.43 -11.51
CA ILE A 221 10.12 -2.96 -10.26
C ILE A 221 8.62 -2.85 -10.44
N ASP A 222 7.88 -3.51 -9.58
CA ASP A 222 6.43 -3.51 -9.61
C ASP A 222 5.85 -2.65 -8.49
N LEU A 223 5.13 -1.58 -8.88
CA LEU A 223 4.41 -0.65 -8.02
C LEU A 223 2.89 -0.73 -8.22
N GLN A 224 2.36 -1.77 -8.90
CA GLN A 224 0.91 -2.00 -9.00
C GLN A 224 0.31 -2.11 -7.58
N ASP A 225 -0.87 -1.56 -7.35
CA ASP A 225 -1.55 -1.50 -6.05
C ASP A 225 -0.77 -0.75 -4.94
N ASN A 226 0.27 0.02 -5.27
CA ASN A 226 1.08 0.75 -4.29
C ASN A 226 0.60 2.19 -4.11
N GLY A 227 -0.18 2.46 -3.07
CA GLY A 227 -0.72 3.78 -2.73
C GLY A 227 0.32 4.81 -2.24
N GLY A 228 1.62 4.48 -2.23
CA GLY A 228 2.70 5.37 -1.83
C GLY A 228 3.22 5.13 -0.41
N GLY A 229 3.54 6.22 0.28
CA GLY A 229 4.12 6.23 1.62
C GLY A 229 5.01 7.46 1.83
N TYR A 230 6.18 7.28 2.44
CA TYR A 230 7.11 8.38 2.68
C TYR A 230 7.78 8.86 1.39
N LEU A 231 7.70 10.18 1.15
CA LEU A 231 8.42 10.85 0.05
C LEU A 231 9.92 10.56 0.12
N GLN A 232 10.50 10.64 1.32
CA GLN A 232 11.93 10.42 1.53
C GLN A 232 12.34 9.02 1.10
N SER A 233 11.55 8.00 1.40
CA SER A 233 11.84 6.61 1.00
C SER A 233 11.81 6.42 -0.52
N ALA A 234 10.90 7.13 -1.23
CA ALA A 234 10.89 7.12 -2.70
C ALA A 234 12.15 7.80 -3.30
N VAL A 235 12.59 8.91 -2.70
CA VAL A 235 13.83 9.60 -3.09
C VAL A 235 15.04 8.70 -2.86
N GLU A 236 15.15 8.07 -1.71
CA GLU A 236 16.26 7.15 -1.38
C GLU A 236 16.26 5.91 -2.26
N MET A 237 15.08 5.34 -2.55
CA MET A 237 14.96 4.24 -3.51
C MET A 237 15.40 4.67 -4.91
N ALA A 238 14.97 5.85 -5.39
CA ALA A 238 15.36 6.37 -6.71
C ALA A 238 16.88 6.55 -6.81
N ASN A 239 17.54 6.81 -5.69
CA ASN A 239 18.98 6.97 -5.61
C ASN A 239 19.77 5.73 -6.07
N PHE A 240 19.22 4.53 -5.96
CA PHE A 240 19.85 3.30 -6.47
C PHE A 240 19.86 3.21 -8.01
N PHE A 241 19.03 3.96 -8.69
CA PHE A 241 18.80 3.83 -10.14
C PHE A 241 19.25 5.05 -10.94
N ILE A 242 19.12 6.24 -10.40
CA ILE A 242 19.36 7.51 -11.09
C ILE A 242 20.78 8.00 -10.79
N PRO A 243 21.55 8.50 -11.79
CA PRO A 243 22.90 9.06 -11.57
C PRO A 243 22.89 10.14 -10.48
N ALA A 244 24.07 10.40 -9.89
CA ALA A 244 24.22 11.43 -8.86
C ALA A 244 23.89 12.84 -9.37
N ASP A 245 23.49 13.72 -8.43
CA ASP A 245 23.13 15.13 -8.66
C ASP A 245 21.98 15.36 -9.66
N LYS A 246 21.11 14.36 -9.85
CA LYS A 246 19.88 14.53 -10.61
C LYS A 246 18.72 14.87 -9.67
N MET A 247 17.88 15.82 -10.07
CA MET A 247 16.65 16.12 -9.35
C MET A 247 15.65 14.96 -9.53
N ILE A 248 15.07 14.49 -8.42
CA ILE A 248 14.06 13.43 -8.41
C ILE A 248 12.65 14.05 -8.35
N VAL A 249 12.49 15.04 -7.48
CA VAL A 249 11.23 15.73 -7.24
C VAL A 249 11.52 17.08 -6.60
N TYR A 250 10.68 18.07 -6.84
CA TYR A 250 10.66 19.27 -6.02
C TYR A 250 9.26 19.57 -5.51
N THR A 251 9.20 20.20 -4.34
CA THR A 251 7.94 20.60 -3.72
C THR A 251 7.82 22.11 -3.74
N LYS A 252 6.58 22.63 -3.89
CA LYS A 252 6.30 24.07 -3.85
C LYS A 252 5.03 24.31 -3.05
N GLY A 253 5.16 25.01 -1.94
CA GLY A 253 4.08 25.39 -1.05
C GLY A 253 3.95 26.89 -0.89
N ARG A 254 2.79 27.34 -0.42
CA ARG A 254 2.53 28.78 -0.21
C ARG A 254 3.50 29.42 0.78
N ASN A 255 3.80 28.74 1.89
CA ASN A 255 4.62 29.25 2.99
C ASN A 255 5.97 28.54 3.14
N GLU A 256 6.20 27.44 2.39
CA GLU A 256 7.40 26.61 2.49
C GLU A 256 8.42 26.85 1.36
N GLY A 257 8.07 27.74 0.41
CA GLY A 257 8.91 27.98 -0.75
C GLY A 257 9.02 26.75 -1.67
N SER A 258 10.15 26.64 -2.35
CA SER A 258 10.49 25.47 -3.19
C SER A 258 11.62 24.68 -2.52
N ARG A 259 11.46 23.35 -2.46
CA ARG A 259 12.49 22.43 -1.96
C ARG A 259 12.74 21.34 -2.99
N GLU A 260 13.98 21.19 -3.40
CA GLU A 260 14.43 20.13 -4.31
C GLU A 260 14.95 18.92 -3.53
N TYR A 261 14.69 17.73 -4.07
CA TYR A 261 15.24 16.47 -3.61
C TYR A 261 16.07 15.87 -4.76
N ARG A 262 17.35 15.64 -4.49
CA ARG A 262 18.30 15.19 -5.48
C ARG A 262 18.92 13.86 -5.09
N THR A 263 19.44 13.14 -6.09
CA THR A 263 20.25 11.95 -5.87
C THR A 263 21.62 12.31 -5.29
N SER A 264 22.16 11.39 -4.50
CA SER A 264 23.53 11.46 -3.96
C SER A 264 24.44 10.38 -4.58
N GLU A 265 25.71 10.43 -4.25
CA GLU A 265 26.66 9.38 -4.61
C GLU A 265 26.36 8.09 -3.86
N CYS A 266 26.10 7.02 -4.58
CA CYS A 266 26.00 5.66 -4.06
C CYS A 266 26.21 4.66 -5.21
N LYS A 267 26.31 3.36 -4.88
CA LYS A 267 26.34 2.28 -5.89
C LYS A 267 25.04 2.29 -6.67
N LYS A 268 25.10 2.47 -7.97
CA LYS A 268 23.94 2.51 -8.88
C LYS A 268 23.74 1.19 -9.58
N PHE A 269 22.48 0.81 -9.76
CA PHE A 269 22.11 -0.32 -10.62
C PHE A 269 22.24 0.11 -12.10
N PRO A 270 23.13 -0.51 -12.91
CA PRO A 270 23.42 -0.06 -14.28
C PRO A 270 22.49 -0.65 -15.35
N GLY A 271 21.73 -1.71 -15.01
CA GLY A 271 20.95 -2.49 -15.98
C GLY A 271 19.72 -1.76 -16.52
N LYS A 272 19.04 -2.38 -17.48
CA LYS A 272 17.72 -1.91 -17.95
C LYS A 272 16.72 -1.95 -16.80
N LEU A 273 15.81 -0.98 -16.79
CA LEU A 273 14.81 -0.84 -15.74
C LEU A 273 13.40 -0.70 -16.36
N ILE A 274 12.49 -1.54 -15.92
CA ILE A 274 11.05 -1.38 -16.16
C ILE A 274 10.38 -1.07 -14.81
N VAL A 275 9.43 -0.15 -14.81
CA VAL A 275 8.56 0.13 -13.66
C VAL A 275 7.12 -0.16 -14.06
N LEU A 276 6.47 -1.07 -13.33
CA LEU A 276 5.07 -1.42 -13.54
C LEU A 276 4.20 -0.55 -12.63
N ILE A 277 3.17 0.06 -13.20
CA ILE A 277 2.18 0.88 -12.49
C ILE A 277 0.75 0.55 -12.92
N ASP A 278 -0.20 0.91 -12.08
CA ASP A 278 -1.62 0.87 -12.37
C ASP A 278 -2.35 2.09 -11.76
N GLU A 279 -3.68 2.11 -11.84
CA GLU A 279 -4.55 3.17 -11.34
C GLU A 279 -4.49 3.38 -9.82
N GLU A 280 -4.01 2.38 -9.06
CA GLU A 280 -3.83 2.45 -7.61
C GLU A 280 -2.41 2.92 -7.21
N SER A 281 -1.48 2.95 -8.18
CA SER A 281 -0.14 3.50 -7.95
C SER A 281 -0.22 5.00 -7.69
N ALA A 282 0.12 5.45 -6.47
CA ALA A 282 -0.13 6.83 -6.03
C ALA A 282 1.05 7.44 -5.25
N SER A 283 1.10 8.79 -5.19
CA SER A 283 1.98 9.54 -4.27
C SER A 283 3.47 9.20 -4.45
N ALA A 284 4.12 8.56 -3.47
CA ALA A 284 5.53 8.16 -3.50
C ALA A 284 5.85 7.24 -4.70
N SER A 285 4.91 6.37 -5.10
CA SER A 285 5.02 5.55 -6.33
C SER A 285 5.11 6.41 -7.58
N GLU A 286 4.34 7.49 -7.62
CA GLU A 286 4.32 8.43 -8.73
C GLU A 286 5.57 9.34 -8.76
N ILE A 287 6.13 9.65 -7.57
CA ILE A 287 7.44 10.33 -7.48
C ILE A 287 8.53 9.47 -8.10
N PHE A 288 8.60 8.19 -7.69
CA PHE A 288 9.59 7.26 -8.24
C PHE A 288 9.39 7.03 -9.75
N ALA A 289 8.18 6.64 -10.17
CA ALA A 289 7.88 6.37 -11.59
C ALA A 289 8.09 7.62 -12.46
N GLY A 290 7.66 8.80 -11.99
CA GLY A 290 7.84 10.09 -12.67
C GLY A 290 9.30 10.47 -12.84
N ALA A 291 10.13 10.27 -11.82
CA ALA A 291 11.57 10.52 -11.92
C ALA A 291 12.26 9.57 -12.91
N ILE A 292 11.94 8.28 -12.87
CA ILE A 292 12.47 7.28 -13.82
C ILE A 292 12.07 7.64 -15.26
N GLN A 293 10.83 8.06 -15.48
CA GLN A 293 10.31 8.44 -16.79
C GLN A 293 10.94 9.72 -17.32
N ASP A 294 10.92 10.79 -16.52
CA ASP A 294 11.37 12.12 -16.94
C ASP A 294 12.87 12.21 -17.22
N LEU A 295 13.67 11.41 -16.50
CA LEU A 295 15.13 11.31 -16.68
C LEU A 295 15.53 10.20 -17.69
N ASP A 296 14.57 9.64 -18.41
CA ASP A 296 14.80 8.55 -19.38
C ASP A 296 15.61 7.37 -18.83
N ARG A 297 15.52 7.13 -17.49
CA ARG A 297 16.28 6.07 -16.84
C ARG A 297 15.67 4.68 -17.07
N GLY A 298 14.38 4.61 -17.33
CA GLY A 298 13.66 3.37 -17.54
C GLY A 298 12.34 3.60 -18.26
N ILE A 299 11.58 2.54 -18.45
CA ILE A 299 10.29 2.54 -19.15
C ILE A 299 9.18 2.24 -18.16
N ILE A 300 8.12 3.03 -18.22
CA ILE A 300 6.92 2.86 -17.40
C ILE A 300 5.90 2.05 -18.20
N VAL A 301 5.43 0.94 -17.62
CA VAL A 301 4.50 0.00 -18.28
C VAL A 301 3.26 -0.19 -17.41
N GLY A 302 2.08 -0.14 -18.01
CA GLY A 302 0.83 -0.40 -17.30
C GLY A 302 -0.30 0.54 -17.65
N ARG A 303 -0.99 1.08 -16.63
CA ARG A 303 -2.08 2.03 -16.78
C ARG A 303 -1.75 3.36 -16.09
N ARG A 304 -2.50 4.41 -16.45
CA ARG A 304 -2.36 5.73 -15.86
C ARG A 304 -2.52 5.67 -14.35
N SER A 305 -1.57 6.22 -13.60
CA SER A 305 -1.56 6.21 -12.14
C SER A 305 -2.64 7.10 -11.52
N PHE A 306 -2.76 7.08 -10.21
CA PHE A 306 -3.83 7.74 -9.45
C PHE A 306 -3.90 9.26 -9.67
N GLY A 307 -2.76 9.95 -9.63
CA GLY A 307 -2.69 11.42 -9.74
C GLY A 307 -2.74 12.14 -8.41
N LYS A 308 -1.95 11.70 -7.41
CA LYS A 308 -1.79 12.40 -6.13
C LYS A 308 -0.48 13.16 -6.08
N GLY A 309 -0.51 14.44 -6.41
CA GLY A 309 0.64 15.36 -6.43
C GLY A 309 0.68 16.33 -5.24
N LEU A 310 0.11 15.96 -4.09
CA LEU A 310 0.04 16.76 -2.86
C LEU A 310 0.94 16.19 -1.77
N VAL A 311 1.62 17.09 -1.06
CA VAL A 311 2.46 16.76 0.10
C VAL A 311 1.70 17.08 1.38
N GLN A 312 1.51 16.07 2.23
CA GLN A 312 0.93 16.26 3.57
C GLN A 312 2.04 16.33 4.62
N ARG A 313 1.85 17.23 5.60
CA ARG A 313 2.65 17.29 6.82
C ARG A 313 1.81 16.85 8.00
N PRO A 314 2.30 15.89 8.80
CA PRO A 314 1.63 15.52 10.05
C PRO A 314 1.79 16.64 11.09
N LEU A 315 0.69 16.95 11.76
CA LEU A 315 0.62 17.88 12.89
C LEU A 315 -0.02 17.14 14.05
N GLU A 316 0.77 16.84 15.08
CA GLU A 316 0.28 16.19 16.29
C GLU A 316 -0.64 17.13 17.08
N LEU A 317 -1.72 16.59 17.59
CA LEU A 317 -2.69 17.31 18.41
C LEU A 317 -2.68 16.78 19.85
N ALA A 318 -3.17 17.60 20.77
CA ALA A 318 -3.44 17.18 22.14
C ALA A 318 -4.36 15.94 22.13
N GLY A 319 -4.12 14.96 23.01
CA GLY A 319 -4.87 13.70 23.05
C GLY A 319 -4.35 12.62 22.10
N GLY A 320 -3.23 12.85 21.38
CA GLY A 320 -2.58 11.85 20.53
C GLY A 320 -3.14 11.73 19.12
N GLY A 321 -4.16 12.52 18.78
CA GLY A 321 -4.65 12.62 17.41
C GLY A 321 -3.70 13.41 16.51
N MET A 322 -3.87 13.29 15.18
CA MET A 322 -3.02 13.93 14.18
C MET A 322 -3.84 14.50 13.03
N VAL A 323 -3.46 15.68 12.57
CA VAL A 323 -3.90 16.22 11.29
C VAL A 323 -2.81 16.03 10.25
N LYS A 324 -3.12 15.35 9.16
CA LYS A 324 -2.30 15.37 7.95
C LYS A 324 -2.76 16.51 7.07
N LEU A 325 -2.03 17.63 7.08
CA LEU A 325 -2.39 18.83 6.34
C LEU A 325 -1.61 18.94 5.05
N THR A 326 -2.28 19.18 3.93
CA THR A 326 -1.65 19.50 2.65
C THR A 326 -0.94 20.85 2.73
N VAL A 327 0.38 20.85 2.50
CA VAL A 327 1.24 22.04 2.63
C VAL A 327 1.90 22.45 1.32
N ALA A 328 2.01 21.53 0.34
CA ALA A 328 2.67 21.78 -0.93
C ALA A 328 2.13 20.88 -2.04
N HIS A 329 2.36 21.29 -3.29
CA HIS A 329 2.35 20.42 -4.46
C HIS A 329 3.74 19.87 -4.70
N TYR A 330 3.85 18.69 -5.32
CA TYR A 330 5.12 18.22 -5.83
C TYR A 330 5.12 18.13 -7.36
N TYR A 331 6.30 18.23 -7.90
CA TYR A 331 6.58 18.29 -9.33
C TYR A 331 7.71 17.33 -9.67
N THR A 332 7.58 16.64 -10.79
CA THR A 332 8.60 15.72 -11.30
C THR A 332 9.77 16.50 -11.94
N PRO A 333 10.86 15.84 -12.34
CA PRO A 333 12.03 16.52 -12.94
C PRO A 333 11.69 17.39 -14.17
N SER A 334 10.74 16.99 -15.00
CA SER A 334 10.29 17.79 -16.16
C SER A 334 9.49 19.04 -15.77
N GLY A 335 9.16 19.23 -14.48
CA GLY A 335 8.36 20.35 -13.98
C GLY A 335 6.86 20.13 -13.99
N ARG A 336 6.37 18.97 -14.39
CA ARG A 336 4.93 18.66 -14.39
C ARG A 336 4.40 18.37 -12.99
N CYS A 337 3.26 18.99 -12.65
CA CYS A 337 2.45 18.59 -11.51
C CYS A 337 1.52 17.47 -11.96
N ILE A 338 1.55 16.34 -11.24
CA ILE A 338 0.73 15.18 -11.60
C ILE A 338 -0.61 15.12 -10.87
N GLN A 339 -0.89 16.12 -10.00
CA GLN A 339 -2.14 16.18 -9.24
C GLN A 339 -3.34 16.20 -10.19
N LYS A 340 -4.25 15.23 -10.03
CA LYS A 340 -5.53 15.26 -10.73
C LYS A 340 -6.42 16.39 -10.21
N PRO A 341 -7.29 16.99 -11.05
CA PRO A 341 -8.18 18.06 -10.61
C PRO A 341 -9.07 17.66 -9.44
N TYR A 342 -9.36 18.61 -8.56
CA TYR A 342 -10.35 18.46 -7.50
C TYR A 342 -11.06 19.78 -7.21
N THR A 343 -12.30 19.68 -6.73
CA THR A 343 -13.06 20.82 -6.21
C THR A 343 -13.01 20.78 -4.68
N LYS A 344 -12.72 21.93 -4.08
CA LYS A 344 -12.72 22.07 -2.60
C LYS A 344 -14.10 21.73 -2.06
N GLY A 345 -14.14 20.95 -0.97
CA GLY A 345 -15.39 20.50 -0.34
C GLY A 345 -16.06 19.31 -1.02
N ASP A 346 -15.70 18.97 -2.26
CA ASP A 346 -16.29 17.87 -3.01
C ASP A 346 -15.37 16.64 -3.06
N ASN A 347 -15.21 15.99 -1.91
CA ASN A 347 -14.41 14.77 -1.81
C ASN A 347 -15.09 13.56 -2.45
N GLU A 348 -16.40 13.60 -2.68
CA GLU A 348 -17.14 12.52 -3.31
C GLU A 348 -16.82 12.45 -4.80
N ALA A 349 -16.91 13.56 -5.52
CA ALA A 349 -16.51 13.63 -6.92
C ALA A 349 -15.04 13.20 -7.12
N TYR A 350 -14.15 13.60 -6.21
CA TYR A 350 -12.75 13.19 -6.27
C TYR A 350 -12.54 11.67 -6.16
N ARG A 351 -13.30 11.00 -5.29
CA ARG A 351 -13.26 9.53 -5.15
C ARG A 351 -13.89 8.81 -6.33
N LYS A 352 -14.98 9.38 -6.84
CA LYS A 352 -15.73 8.81 -7.97
C LYS A 352 -14.93 8.91 -9.29
N GLU A 353 -13.97 9.80 -9.39
CA GLU A 353 -13.19 10.03 -10.62
C GLU A 353 -12.52 8.75 -11.15
N LEU A 354 -12.03 7.84 -10.30
CA LEU A 354 -11.50 6.55 -10.74
C LEU A 354 -12.56 5.67 -11.41
N LEU A 355 -13.77 5.67 -10.87
CA LEU A 355 -14.90 4.99 -11.50
C LEU A 355 -15.27 5.64 -12.83
N ASP A 356 -15.27 6.98 -12.89
CA ASP A 356 -15.54 7.73 -14.11
C ASP A 356 -14.50 7.43 -15.20
N ARG A 357 -13.20 7.29 -14.86
CA ARG A 357 -12.16 6.80 -15.80
C ARG A 357 -12.51 5.43 -16.38
N TYR A 358 -12.96 4.50 -15.52
CA TYR A 358 -13.40 3.17 -15.97
C TYR A 358 -14.59 3.27 -16.92
N MET A 359 -15.61 4.05 -16.56
CA MET A 359 -16.83 4.23 -17.37
C MET A 359 -16.55 4.93 -18.72
N HIS A 360 -15.56 5.81 -18.78
CA HIS A 360 -15.10 6.47 -20.01
C HIS A 360 -14.12 5.62 -20.84
N GLY A 361 -13.80 4.40 -20.40
CA GLY A 361 -12.96 3.46 -21.14
C GLY A 361 -11.45 3.72 -21.02
N GLU A 362 -11.00 4.60 -20.11
CA GLU A 362 -9.57 4.89 -19.94
C GLU A 362 -8.74 3.68 -19.50
N TYR A 363 -9.36 2.69 -18.86
CA TYR A 363 -8.67 1.45 -18.48
C TYR A 363 -8.59 0.44 -19.63
N LEU A 364 -9.35 0.66 -20.71
CA LEU A 364 -9.45 -0.26 -21.85
C LEU A 364 -8.67 0.23 -23.08
N SER A 365 -8.51 1.56 -23.24
CA SER A 365 -7.79 2.15 -24.37
C SER A 365 -7.04 3.41 -23.96
N ALA A 366 -5.80 3.53 -24.41
CA ALA A 366 -5.02 4.76 -24.27
C ALA A 366 -5.66 5.94 -25.02
N ASP A 367 -6.37 5.68 -26.12
CA ASP A 367 -7.01 6.73 -26.94
C ASP A 367 -8.19 7.40 -26.22
N SER A 368 -8.72 6.77 -25.15
CA SER A 368 -9.75 7.37 -24.29
C SER A 368 -9.18 8.39 -23.29
N ILE A 369 -7.85 8.49 -23.16
CA ILE A 369 -7.18 9.37 -22.21
C ILE A 369 -6.80 10.68 -22.91
N HIS A 370 -7.40 11.79 -22.47
CA HIS A 370 -7.17 13.09 -23.07
C HIS A 370 -6.48 14.05 -22.09
N PHE A 371 -5.41 14.67 -22.53
CA PHE A 371 -4.70 15.73 -21.82
C PHE A 371 -4.76 17.03 -22.60
N ALA A 372 -4.93 18.15 -21.91
CA ALA A 372 -4.83 19.47 -22.54
C ALA A 372 -3.40 19.72 -23.03
N ASP A 373 -3.26 20.43 -24.16
CA ASP A 373 -1.95 20.76 -24.72
C ASP A 373 -1.05 21.55 -23.76
N SER A 374 -1.64 22.34 -22.88
CA SER A 374 -0.94 23.09 -21.82
C SER A 374 -0.31 22.20 -20.75
N LEU A 375 -0.63 20.91 -20.72
CA LEU A 375 -0.11 19.92 -19.77
C LEU A 375 0.94 18.99 -20.40
N LYS A 376 1.44 19.32 -21.60
CA LYS A 376 2.54 18.61 -22.25
C LYS A 376 3.88 19.10 -21.72
N TYR A 377 4.73 18.16 -21.35
CA TYR A 377 6.10 18.35 -20.91
C TYR A 377 7.02 17.40 -21.68
N HIS A 378 8.33 17.50 -21.45
CA HIS A 378 9.29 16.66 -22.14
C HIS A 378 10.29 16.06 -21.15
N THR A 379 10.67 14.81 -21.41
CA THR A 379 11.77 14.12 -20.70
C THR A 379 13.13 14.68 -21.12
N ASP A 380 14.21 14.25 -20.47
CA ASP A 380 15.59 14.64 -20.85
C ASP A 380 15.90 14.35 -22.34
N ASN A 381 15.39 13.23 -22.90
CA ASN A 381 15.54 12.87 -24.33
C ASN A 381 14.48 13.51 -25.24
N GLY A 382 13.57 14.33 -24.70
CA GLY A 382 12.53 15.04 -25.47
C GLY A 382 11.30 14.20 -25.79
N ARG A 383 11.06 13.08 -25.14
CA ARG A 383 9.79 12.32 -25.21
C ARG A 383 8.66 13.14 -24.57
N THR A 384 7.45 13.07 -25.12
CA THR A 384 6.30 13.78 -24.55
C THR A 384 5.76 13.02 -23.33
N VAL A 385 5.56 13.75 -22.23
CA VAL A 385 4.90 13.30 -21.01
C VAL A 385 3.84 14.31 -20.57
N TYR A 386 2.92 13.90 -19.70
CA TYR A 386 1.76 14.72 -19.37
C TYR A 386 1.67 14.99 -17.87
N GLY A 387 1.17 16.17 -17.51
CA GLY A 387 0.81 16.56 -16.15
C GLY A 387 -0.70 16.53 -15.91
N GLY A 388 -1.12 16.89 -14.68
CA GLY A 388 -2.53 17.14 -14.35
C GLY A 388 -3.40 15.90 -14.14
N GLY A 389 -2.83 14.70 -14.05
CA GLY A 389 -3.66 13.50 -13.88
C GLY A 389 -2.92 12.18 -13.72
N GLY A 390 -1.85 12.17 -12.92
CA GLY A 390 -1.02 10.97 -12.71
C GLY A 390 0.09 10.80 -13.73
N ILE A 391 0.76 9.68 -13.65
CA ILE A 391 1.81 9.27 -14.59
C ILE A 391 1.17 8.43 -15.71
N MET A 392 1.19 8.95 -16.93
CA MET A 392 0.81 8.17 -18.11
C MET A 392 1.97 7.22 -18.45
N PRO A 393 1.75 5.90 -18.57
CA PRO A 393 2.81 4.97 -18.89
C PRO A 393 3.34 5.17 -20.31
N ASP A 394 4.59 4.81 -20.56
CA ASP A 394 5.20 4.79 -21.90
C ASP A 394 4.59 3.67 -22.75
N VAL A 395 4.16 2.59 -22.10
CA VAL A 395 3.50 1.44 -22.71
C VAL A 395 2.21 1.16 -21.94
N PHE A 396 1.10 1.50 -22.58
CA PHE A 396 -0.22 1.23 -22.02
C PHE A 396 -0.60 -0.24 -22.16
N VAL A 397 -1.13 -0.81 -21.08
CA VAL A 397 -1.64 -2.19 -21.04
C VAL A 397 -3.09 -2.17 -20.56
N PRO A 398 -4.06 -2.55 -21.40
CA PRO A 398 -5.47 -2.49 -21.03
C PRO A 398 -5.83 -3.45 -19.91
N LEU A 399 -6.84 -3.06 -19.11
CA LEU A 399 -7.42 -3.92 -18.08
C LEU A 399 -8.11 -5.12 -18.74
N ASP A 400 -7.83 -6.31 -18.21
CA ASP A 400 -8.52 -7.52 -18.65
C ASP A 400 -9.82 -7.72 -17.87
N THR A 401 -10.94 -7.37 -18.46
CA THR A 401 -12.26 -7.50 -17.83
C THR A 401 -12.89 -8.87 -18.04
N THR A 402 -12.27 -9.76 -18.83
CA THR A 402 -12.87 -11.05 -19.24
C THR A 402 -12.59 -12.19 -18.27
N LYS A 403 -11.59 -12.05 -17.40
CA LYS A 403 -11.08 -13.14 -16.56
C LYS A 403 -11.84 -13.39 -15.27
N LEU A 404 -12.51 -12.37 -14.74
CA LEU A 404 -13.30 -12.50 -13.51
C LEU A 404 -14.74 -12.83 -13.86
N SER A 405 -15.12 -14.09 -13.70
CA SER A 405 -16.51 -14.50 -13.83
C SER A 405 -17.41 -13.91 -12.74
N PRO A 406 -18.73 -13.84 -12.91
CA PRO A 406 -19.66 -13.32 -11.91
C PRO A 406 -19.51 -13.98 -10.53
N ASN A 407 -19.46 -15.30 -10.49
CA ASN A 407 -19.29 -16.06 -9.25
C ASN A 407 -17.95 -15.79 -8.60
N HIS A 408 -16.85 -15.70 -9.37
CA HIS A 408 -15.52 -15.38 -8.85
C HIS A 408 -15.52 -14.00 -8.17
N ARG A 409 -16.15 -12.98 -8.78
CA ARG A 409 -16.30 -11.64 -8.17
C ARG A 409 -17.06 -11.69 -6.86
N ILE A 410 -18.18 -12.43 -6.80
CA ILE A 410 -18.98 -12.60 -5.58
C ILE A 410 -18.13 -13.24 -4.47
N LEU A 411 -17.40 -14.32 -4.78
CA LEU A 411 -16.58 -15.02 -3.81
C LEU A 411 -15.45 -14.14 -3.24
N ILE A 412 -14.82 -13.31 -4.08
CA ILE A 412 -13.82 -12.32 -3.62
C ILE A 412 -14.48 -11.26 -2.74
N ALA A 413 -15.56 -10.63 -3.23
CA ALA A 413 -16.24 -9.55 -2.53
C ALA A 413 -16.80 -9.96 -1.15
N ARG A 414 -17.20 -11.23 -1.01
CA ARG A 414 -17.69 -11.82 0.24
C ARG A 414 -16.61 -12.43 1.11
N GLY A 415 -15.33 -12.38 0.68
CA GLY A 415 -14.17 -12.92 1.42
C GLY A 415 -14.11 -14.44 1.50
N VAL A 416 -14.96 -15.17 0.73
CA VAL A 416 -15.04 -16.64 0.79
C VAL A 416 -13.74 -17.29 0.32
N VAL A 417 -13.10 -16.74 -0.71
CA VAL A 417 -11.81 -17.27 -1.21
C VAL A 417 -10.76 -17.24 -0.10
N ASN A 418 -10.64 -16.13 0.62
CA ASN A 418 -9.68 -16.02 1.72
C ASN A 418 -10.01 -16.97 2.87
N LYS A 419 -11.30 -17.04 3.27
CA LYS A 419 -11.77 -17.98 4.31
C LYS A 419 -11.45 -19.41 3.93
N PHE A 420 -11.76 -19.81 2.69
CA PHE A 420 -11.47 -21.15 2.18
C PHE A 420 -9.98 -21.48 2.22
N ILE A 421 -9.13 -20.56 1.77
CA ILE A 421 -7.67 -20.75 1.76
C ILE A 421 -7.16 -21.01 3.19
N LEU A 422 -7.62 -20.21 4.17
CA LEU A 422 -7.24 -20.38 5.57
C LEU A 422 -7.68 -21.76 6.12
N GLU A 423 -8.94 -22.17 5.88
CA GLU A 423 -9.46 -23.47 6.31
C GLU A 423 -8.71 -24.62 5.62
N TYR A 424 -8.55 -24.53 4.30
CA TYR A 424 -7.84 -25.56 3.53
C TYR A 424 -6.38 -25.70 3.95
N PHE A 425 -5.68 -24.56 4.16
CA PHE A 425 -4.30 -24.56 4.61
C PHE A 425 -4.18 -25.15 6.00
N ARG A 426 -5.01 -24.73 6.96
CA ARG A 426 -5.06 -25.31 8.30
C ARG A 426 -5.14 -26.85 8.28
N ASP A 427 -6.08 -27.36 7.50
CA ASP A 427 -6.37 -28.81 7.48
C ASP A 427 -5.29 -29.62 6.72
N ASN A 428 -4.55 -28.99 5.82
CA ASN A 428 -3.60 -29.66 4.93
C ASN A 428 -2.13 -29.27 5.13
N GLN A 429 -1.82 -28.24 5.95
CA GLN A 429 -0.45 -27.68 6.04
C GLN A 429 0.62 -28.73 6.37
N LYS A 430 0.37 -29.65 7.31
CA LYS A 430 1.31 -30.70 7.71
C LYS A 430 1.64 -31.63 6.54
N ARG A 431 0.61 -32.02 5.77
CA ARG A 431 0.76 -32.82 4.55
C ARG A 431 1.50 -32.06 3.46
N LEU A 432 1.15 -30.79 3.23
CA LEU A 432 1.76 -29.94 2.20
C LEU A 432 3.24 -29.67 2.52
N ARG A 433 3.57 -29.26 3.76
CA ARG A 433 4.97 -29.05 4.22
C ARG A 433 5.82 -30.31 4.14
N ASN A 434 5.24 -31.49 4.39
CA ASN A 434 5.96 -32.75 4.26
C ASN A 434 6.20 -33.15 2.80
N LYS A 435 5.23 -32.92 1.94
CA LYS A 435 5.29 -33.31 0.52
C LYS A 435 6.13 -32.34 -0.32
N TYR A 436 6.02 -31.03 -0.05
CA TYR A 436 6.67 -29.99 -0.84
C TYR A 436 7.69 -29.23 0.01
N LYS A 437 8.98 -29.56 -0.19
CA LYS A 437 10.08 -28.95 0.58
C LYS A 437 10.59 -27.64 -0.01
N THR A 438 10.34 -27.40 -1.31
CA THR A 438 10.71 -26.18 -2.02
C THR A 438 9.53 -25.64 -2.81
N PHE A 439 9.58 -24.36 -3.12
CA PHE A 439 8.58 -23.69 -3.94
C PHE A 439 8.49 -24.32 -5.35
N GLU A 440 9.63 -24.64 -5.97
CA GLU A 440 9.67 -25.23 -7.31
C GLU A 440 8.98 -26.61 -7.34
N ALA A 441 9.20 -27.42 -6.29
CA ALA A 441 8.53 -28.73 -6.18
C ALA A 441 7.02 -28.58 -6.01
N TYR A 442 6.57 -27.59 -5.22
CA TYR A 442 5.16 -27.27 -5.06
C TYR A 442 4.55 -26.76 -6.35
N ASP A 443 5.18 -25.78 -6.96
CA ASP A 443 4.67 -25.10 -8.14
C ASP A 443 4.51 -26.06 -9.33
N LYS A 444 5.45 -26.98 -9.50
CA LYS A 444 5.42 -27.99 -10.57
C LYS A 444 4.37 -29.09 -10.34
N ASN A 445 4.13 -29.51 -9.09
CA ASN A 445 3.42 -30.75 -8.79
C ASN A 445 2.13 -30.57 -7.99
N PHE A 446 1.83 -29.36 -7.48
CA PHE A 446 0.57 -29.09 -6.80
C PHE A 446 -0.42 -28.45 -7.75
N GLU A 447 -1.56 -29.09 -7.92
CA GLU A 447 -2.65 -28.60 -8.75
C GLU A 447 -3.91 -28.40 -7.92
N ILE A 448 -4.65 -27.35 -8.24
CA ILE A 448 -5.99 -27.12 -7.70
C ILE A 448 -6.96 -27.92 -8.56
N THR A 449 -7.39 -29.06 -8.03
CA THR A 449 -8.35 -29.95 -8.68
C THR A 449 -9.77 -29.38 -8.60
N ASP A 450 -10.66 -29.90 -9.43
CA ASP A 450 -12.09 -29.55 -9.40
C ASP A 450 -12.70 -29.81 -8.01
N MET A 451 -12.30 -30.92 -7.36
CA MET A 451 -12.72 -31.25 -5.99
C MET A 451 -12.36 -30.13 -4.96
N ILE A 452 -11.21 -29.45 -5.13
CA ILE A 452 -10.84 -28.34 -4.26
C ILE A 452 -11.74 -27.11 -4.51
N ILE A 453 -12.08 -26.86 -5.79
CA ILE A 453 -13.04 -25.79 -6.13
C ILE A 453 -14.45 -26.12 -5.66
N ASP A 454 -14.88 -27.37 -5.74
CA ASP A 454 -16.17 -27.81 -5.22
C ASP A 454 -16.27 -27.58 -3.70
N GLN A 455 -15.21 -27.85 -2.93
CA GLN A 455 -15.14 -27.53 -1.50
C GLN A 455 -15.29 -26.03 -1.23
N LEU A 456 -14.69 -25.18 -2.08
CA LEU A 456 -14.85 -23.72 -1.99
C LEU A 456 -16.32 -23.31 -2.28
N CYS A 457 -16.95 -23.91 -3.28
CA CYS A 457 -18.36 -23.69 -3.59
C CYS A 457 -19.27 -24.17 -2.43
N ASP A 458 -18.95 -25.29 -1.81
CA ASP A 458 -19.70 -25.79 -0.63
C ASP A 458 -19.57 -24.84 0.56
N LEU A 459 -18.40 -24.23 0.78
CA LEU A 459 -18.22 -23.21 1.79
C LEU A 459 -19.09 -21.98 1.51
N ALA A 460 -19.14 -21.52 0.25
CA ALA A 460 -20.01 -20.41 -0.16
C ALA A 460 -21.50 -20.71 0.13
N ARG A 461 -21.96 -21.94 -0.20
CA ARG A 461 -23.34 -22.38 0.08
C ARG A 461 -23.64 -22.42 1.59
N LYS A 462 -22.69 -22.89 2.42
CA LYS A 462 -22.82 -22.86 3.89
C LYS A 462 -22.94 -21.44 4.44
N ASP A 463 -22.27 -20.50 3.82
CA ASP A 463 -22.35 -19.08 4.17
C ASP A 463 -23.57 -18.38 3.51
N SER A 464 -24.54 -19.15 2.95
CA SER A 464 -25.76 -18.66 2.29
C SER A 464 -25.49 -17.71 1.12
N ILE A 465 -24.42 -17.96 0.37
CA ILE A 465 -24.08 -17.21 -0.84
C ILE A 465 -24.59 -17.97 -2.06
N GLU A 466 -25.49 -17.35 -2.79
CA GLU A 466 -26.02 -17.89 -4.05
C GLU A 466 -25.00 -17.73 -5.16
N LEU A 467 -24.70 -18.82 -5.86
CA LEU A 467 -23.84 -18.86 -7.02
C LEU A 467 -24.69 -19.15 -8.28
N ASP A 468 -24.38 -18.46 -9.36
CA ASP A 468 -24.99 -18.73 -10.67
C ASP A 468 -24.55 -20.12 -11.18
N SER A 469 -25.50 -21.01 -11.40
CA SER A 469 -25.25 -22.38 -11.85
C SER A 469 -24.68 -22.46 -13.26
N THR A 470 -24.80 -21.40 -14.06
CA THR A 470 -24.27 -21.34 -15.43
C THR A 470 -22.77 -20.96 -15.47
N ASP A 471 -22.27 -20.33 -14.39
CA ASP A 471 -20.86 -19.94 -14.23
C ASP A 471 -20.08 -21.05 -13.51
N VAL A 472 -19.52 -21.96 -14.29
CA VAL A 472 -18.83 -23.16 -13.78
C VAL A 472 -17.43 -22.81 -13.31
N LEU A 473 -17.24 -22.64 -12.00
CA LEU A 473 -15.99 -22.22 -11.36
C LEU A 473 -14.85 -23.23 -11.50
N THR A 474 -15.12 -24.52 -11.71
CA THR A 474 -14.08 -25.54 -11.97
C THR A 474 -13.32 -25.28 -13.27
N ASN A 475 -13.91 -24.54 -14.21
CA ASN A 475 -13.24 -24.10 -15.45
C ASN A 475 -12.53 -22.74 -15.29
N ASN A 476 -12.50 -22.14 -14.09
CA ASN A 476 -11.90 -20.83 -13.87
C ASN A 476 -10.42 -20.96 -13.48
N ASP A 477 -9.53 -20.89 -14.48
CA ASP A 477 -8.09 -20.99 -14.28
C ASP A 477 -7.52 -19.88 -13.38
N LEU A 478 -8.09 -18.67 -13.44
CA LEU A 478 -7.65 -17.57 -12.58
C LEU A 478 -7.97 -17.85 -11.11
N LEU A 479 -9.16 -18.39 -10.80
CA LEU A 479 -9.52 -18.77 -9.44
C LEU A 479 -8.60 -19.89 -8.91
N LYS A 480 -8.36 -20.92 -9.72
CA LYS A 480 -7.42 -22.00 -9.39
C LYS A 480 -6.01 -21.46 -9.12
N MET A 481 -5.55 -20.56 -9.98
CA MET A 481 -4.24 -19.89 -9.83
C MET A 481 -4.18 -19.05 -8.54
N GLN A 482 -5.23 -18.28 -8.23
CA GLN A 482 -5.32 -17.46 -7.02
C GLN A 482 -5.27 -18.34 -5.76
N VAL A 483 -6.04 -19.44 -5.71
CA VAL A 483 -6.02 -20.38 -4.58
C VAL A 483 -4.63 -20.99 -4.43
N LYS A 484 -4.02 -21.46 -5.52
CA LYS A 484 -2.65 -22.01 -5.52
C LYS A 484 -1.63 -21.02 -5.03
N ALA A 485 -1.69 -19.77 -5.51
CA ALA A 485 -0.75 -18.71 -5.14
C ALA A 485 -0.81 -18.34 -3.65
N ASN A 486 -2.03 -18.24 -3.08
CA ASN A 486 -2.18 -17.95 -1.66
C ASN A 486 -1.68 -19.10 -0.76
N ILE A 487 -1.96 -20.35 -1.13
CA ILE A 487 -1.42 -21.50 -0.40
C ILE A 487 0.12 -21.52 -0.48
N ALA A 488 0.70 -21.13 -1.62
CA ALA A 488 2.15 -21.03 -1.77
C ALA A 488 2.74 -19.95 -0.85
N ALA A 489 2.09 -18.78 -0.71
CA ALA A 489 2.51 -17.73 0.20
C ALA A 489 2.50 -18.18 1.67
N ASP A 490 1.55 -19.03 2.05
CA ASP A 490 1.45 -19.58 3.40
C ASP A 490 2.49 -20.69 3.68
N LEU A 491 2.94 -21.39 2.62
CA LEU A 491 3.92 -22.47 2.74
C LEU A 491 5.36 -22.00 2.72
N PHE A 492 5.67 -20.99 1.88
CA PHE A 492 7.04 -20.60 1.56
C PHE A 492 7.31 -19.15 1.98
N GLU A 493 6.89 -18.19 1.18
CA GLU A 493 7.04 -16.74 1.45
C GLU A 493 6.10 -15.97 0.51
N THR A 494 5.86 -14.69 0.79
CA THR A 494 5.00 -13.83 -0.03
C THR A 494 5.46 -13.75 -1.50
N GLY A 495 6.75 -13.84 -1.77
CA GLY A 495 7.31 -13.89 -3.12
C GLY A 495 6.78 -15.05 -3.99
N ALA A 496 6.41 -16.18 -3.38
CA ALA A 496 5.80 -17.32 -4.09
C ALA A 496 4.43 -16.95 -4.70
N PHE A 497 3.64 -16.11 -4.03
CA PHE A 497 2.38 -15.58 -4.57
C PHE A 497 2.63 -14.82 -5.88
N SER A 498 3.55 -13.87 -5.87
CA SER A 498 3.86 -13.06 -7.05
C SER A 498 4.39 -13.89 -8.21
N GLN A 499 5.22 -14.90 -7.95
CA GLN A 499 5.75 -15.78 -8.99
C GLN A 499 4.64 -16.56 -9.72
N ILE A 500 3.61 -17.00 -9.00
CA ILE A 500 2.47 -17.70 -9.61
C ILE A 500 1.57 -16.69 -10.34
N MET A 501 1.17 -15.58 -9.69
CA MET A 501 0.20 -14.65 -10.26
C MET A 501 0.73 -13.87 -11.46
N ASN A 502 2.04 -13.61 -11.52
CA ASN A 502 2.66 -12.91 -12.64
C ASN A 502 2.54 -13.66 -13.98
N ARG A 503 2.30 -14.95 -13.98
CA ARG A 503 2.02 -15.73 -15.22
C ARG A 503 0.76 -15.27 -15.92
N ASN A 504 -0.17 -14.66 -15.19
CA ASN A 504 -1.43 -14.14 -15.72
C ASN A 504 -1.52 -12.61 -15.68
N ASN A 505 -0.46 -11.91 -15.27
CA ASN A 505 -0.40 -10.46 -15.21
C ASN A 505 0.05 -9.89 -16.56
N LYS A 506 -0.87 -9.24 -17.31
CA LYS A 506 -0.58 -8.65 -18.63
C LYS A 506 0.44 -7.52 -18.55
N ILE A 507 0.43 -6.73 -17.47
CA ILE A 507 1.39 -5.63 -17.29
C ILE A 507 2.79 -6.21 -17.11
N TYR A 508 2.94 -7.24 -16.26
CA TYR A 508 4.20 -7.95 -16.09
C TYR A 508 4.68 -8.58 -17.42
N ALA A 509 3.79 -9.25 -18.15
CA ALA A 509 4.13 -9.87 -19.43
C ALA A 509 4.63 -8.85 -20.47
N ALA A 510 3.99 -7.67 -20.55
CA ALA A 510 4.43 -6.59 -21.42
C ALA A 510 5.81 -6.04 -20.99
N GLY A 511 6.04 -5.87 -19.67
CA GLY A 511 7.34 -5.49 -19.13
C GLY A 511 8.44 -6.49 -19.48
N MET A 512 8.18 -7.79 -19.32
CA MET A 512 9.10 -8.87 -19.67
C MET A 512 9.43 -8.90 -21.17
N ASP A 513 8.45 -8.70 -22.03
CA ASP A 513 8.66 -8.67 -23.49
C ASP A 513 9.57 -7.49 -23.90
N ILE A 514 9.37 -6.32 -23.29
CA ILE A 514 10.18 -5.13 -23.58
C ILE A 514 11.61 -5.30 -23.07
N ILE A 515 11.80 -5.69 -21.81
CA ILE A 515 13.12 -5.76 -21.18
C ILE A 515 14.00 -6.85 -21.81
N SER A 516 13.38 -7.93 -22.29
CA SER A 516 14.07 -9.04 -22.96
C SER A 516 14.54 -8.70 -24.37
N ASN A 517 14.03 -7.60 -24.98
CA ASN A 517 14.37 -7.19 -26.34
C ASN A 517 15.07 -5.83 -26.35
N GLU A 518 16.39 -5.85 -26.57
CA GLU A 518 17.25 -4.66 -26.56
C GLU A 518 16.79 -3.56 -27.55
N LYS A 519 16.40 -3.94 -28.77
CA LYS A 519 15.92 -2.98 -29.78
C LYS A 519 14.62 -2.35 -29.34
N LYS A 520 13.69 -3.14 -28.82
CA LYS A 520 12.40 -2.68 -28.34
C LYS A 520 12.57 -1.76 -27.12
N TYR A 521 13.41 -2.11 -26.17
CA TYR A 521 13.71 -1.28 -25.01
C TYR A 521 14.28 0.09 -25.44
N LYS A 522 15.29 0.11 -26.30
CA LYS A 522 15.89 1.36 -26.80
C LYS A 522 14.92 2.23 -27.58
N SER A 523 14.00 1.64 -28.34
CA SER A 523 13.01 2.40 -29.13
C SER A 523 12.04 3.22 -28.27
N PHE A 524 11.74 2.78 -27.04
CA PHE A 524 10.87 3.53 -26.13
C PHE A 524 11.59 4.69 -25.42
N LEU A 525 12.93 4.68 -25.33
CA LEU A 525 13.72 5.75 -24.73
C LEU A 525 14.15 6.83 -25.73
N GLN A 526 13.86 6.65 -27.01
CA GLN A 526 14.17 7.62 -28.05
C GLN A 526 12.97 8.57 -28.27
N LYS A 527 13.24 9.79 -28.68
CA LYS A 527 12.22 10.73 -29.10
C LYS A 527 11.42 10.13 -30.26
N LYS A 528 10.09 10.05 -30.12
CA LYS A 528 9.15 9.70 -31.21
C LYS A 528 8.79 10.92 -32.02
#